data_6e63e59978d672c594086935c5001a88
#
_entry.id   6e63e59978d672c594086935c5001a88
#
_cell.length_a   1.000
_cell.length_b   1.000
_cell.length_c   1.000
_cell.angle_alpha   90.00
_cell.angle_beta   90.00
_cell.angle_gamma   90.00
#
_symmetry.space_group_name_H-M   'P 1'
#
loop_
_entity.id
_entity.type
_entity.pdbx_description
1 polymer ?
#
loop_
_entity_poly.entity_id
_entity_poly.type
_entity_poly.pdbx_seq_one_letter_code
_entity_poly.pdbx_strand_id
1 'polypeptide(L)'
;LVGSEMCIRDRYLLIEDIISTNKYSSLDVVCHFPLNMLIKNPELLNEQECQYAMNPATHLDFLIYNRIGKKPVLAIEVDGYEYHKEDTIQASRDLLKNHIMELYEIPLLRFMTNGSGEREKIVEMLDKSVG
;
A
#
# COMPACT_ATOMS: atom_id res chain seq x y z
N LEU A 1 3.63 -12.69 21.30
CA LEU A 1 2.52 -12.64 20.41
C LEU A 1 2.90 -12.01 19.09
N VAL A 2 2.55 -12.67 18.03
CA VAL A 2 2.89 -12.20 16.70
C VAL A 2 1.67 -12.25 15.82
N GLY A 3 0.71 -11.44 16.10
CA GLY A 3 -0.46 -11.36 15.27
C GLY A 3 -0.32 -10.34 14.18
N SER A 4 -1.22 -10.38 13.21
CA SER A 4 -1.19 -9.41 12.12
C SER A 4 -1.45 -7.99 12.64
N GLU A 5 -2.24 -7.86 13.70
CA GLU A 5 -2.47 -6.54 14.31
C GLU A 5 -1.17 -5.89 14.74
N MET A 6 -0.35 -6.70 15.42
CA MET A 6 0.92 -6.21 15.92
C MET A 6 1.81 -5.81 14.76
N CYS A 7 1.76 -6.60 13.68
CA CYS A 7 2.56 -6.29 12.51
C CYS A 7 2.13 -4.98 11.86
N ILE A 8 0.84 -4.72 11.80
CA ILE A 8 0.35 -3.47 11.21
C ILE A 8 0.82 -2.28 12.03
N ARG A 9 0.67 -2.36 13.36
CA ARG A 9 1.10 -1.26 14.22
C ARG A 9 2.60 -1.02 14.12
N ASP A 10 3.38 -2.09 14.17
CA ASP A 10 4.83 -1.95 14.11
C ASP A 10 5.26 -1.32 12.80
N ARG A 11 4.62 -1.69 11.71
CA ARG A 11 4.97 -1.13 10.41
C ARG A 11 4.54 0.31 10.27
N TYR A 12 3.42 0.68 10.87
CA TYR A 12 3.03 2.08 10.86
C TYR A 12 4.09 2.94 11.56
N LEU A 13 4.56 2.48 12.72
CA LEU A 13 5.60 3.20 13.46
C LEU A 13 6.90 3.25 12.69
N LEU A 14 7.23 2.17 12.00
CA LEU A 14 8.42 2.15 11.17
C LEU A 14 8.33 3.17 10.03
N ILE A 15 7.19 3.21 9.37
CA ILE A 15 7.00 4.15 8.27
C ILE A 15 7.09 5.58 8.80
N GLU A 16 6.43 5.87 9.93
CA GLU A 16 6.51 7.20 10.52
C GLU A 16 7.93 7.59 10.86
N ASP A 17 8.70 6.66 11.37
CA ASP A 17 10.09 6.93 11.71
C ASP A 17 10.89 7.28 10.46
N ILE A 18 10.68 6.54 9.39
CA ILE A 18 11.39 6.80 8.13
C ILE A 18 11.07 8.19 7.60
N ILE A 19 9.78 8.53 7.50
CA ILE A 19 9.40 9.78 6.86
C ILE A 19 9.54 10.98 7.77
N SER A 20 9.91 10.78 9.04
CA SER A 20 10.15 11.88 9.95
C SER A 20 11.49 12.57 9.68
N THR A 21 12.34 12.00 8.85
CA THR A 21 13.62 12.61 8.54
C THR A 21 13.45 13.76 7.55
N ASN A 22 14.41 14.69 7.55
CA ASN A 22 14.31 15.86 6.68
C ASN A 22 14.16 15.52 5.22
N LYS A 23 14.77 14.42 4.78
CA LYS A 23 14.72 14.01 3.39
C LYS A 23 13.30 13.79 2.90
N TYR A 24 12.42 13.35 3.79
CA TYR A 24 11.04 13.03 3.43
C TYR A 24 10.03 13.94 4.13
N SER A 25 10.43 15.16 4.44
CA SER A 25 9.60 16.06 5.25
C SER A 25 8.29 16.44 4.59
N SER A 26 8.18 16.27 3.27
CA SER A 26 6.94 16.57 2.57
C SER A 26 5.96 15.40 2.53
N LEU A 27 6.34 14.25 3.08
CA LEU A 27 5.53 13.04 3.02
C LEU A 27 4.77 12.79 4.31
N ASP A 28 3.65 12.10 4.17
CA ASP A 28 2.85 11.69 5.32
C ASP A 28 2.32 10.28 5.02
N VAL A 29 1.80 9.60 6.03
CA VAL A 29 1.30 8.25 5.89
C VAL A 29 -0.08 8.13 6.50
N VAL A 30 -0.93 7.34 5.85
CA VAL A 30 -2.25 7.03 6.37
C VAL A 30 -2.45 5.52 6.25
N CYS A 31 -3.13 4.92 7.21
CA CYS A 31 -3.42 3.50 7.17
C CYS A 31 -4.90 3.26 6.87
N HIS A 32 -5.18 2.06 6.34
CA HIS A 32 -6.55 1.66 5.96
C HIS A 32 -7.21 2.65 5.01
N PHE A 33 -6.48 3.02 3.97
CA PHE A 33 -6.97 4.03 3.03
C PHE A 33 -7.88 3.37 1.99
N PRO A 34 -9.15 3.81 1.86
CA PRO A 34 -10.06 3.21 0.88
C PRO A 34 -9.57 3.42 -0.54
N LEU A 35 -9.57 2.35 -1.31
CA LEU A 35 -9.09 2.43 -2.68
C LEU A 35 -9.97 3.32 -3.53
N ASN A 36 -11.27 3.36 -3.24
CA ASN A 36 -12.19 4.20 -4.01
C ASN A 36 -11.92 5.70 -3.85
N MET A 37 -11.20 6.09 -2.80
CA MET A 37 -10.82 7.49 -2.64
C MET A 37 -9.57 7.83 -3.43
N LEU A 38 -8.80 6.81 -3.79
CA LEU A 38 -7.60 7.00 -4.57
C LEU A 38 -7.90 7.05 -6.06
N ILE A 39 -8.84 6.22 -6.50
CA ILE A 39 -9.20 6.12 -7.92
C ILE A 39 -10.36 7.06 -8.19
N LYS A 40 -10.06 8.28 -8.55
CA LYS A 40 -11.09 9.29 -8.80
C LYS A 40 -11.69 9.19 -10.18
N ASN A 41 -10.96 8.60 -11.10
CA ASN A 41 -11.42 8.46 -12.47
C ASN A 41 -11.24 7.01 -12.91
N PRO A 42 -12.29 6.19 -12.80
CA PRO A 42 -12.16 4.75 -13.05
C PRO A 42 -12.19 4.37 -14.53
N GLU A 43 -11.95 5.31 -15.43
CA GLU A 43 -12.02 5.04 -16.85
C GLU A 43 -11.03 3.99 -17.34
N LEU A 44 -9.91 3.84 -16.63
CA LEU A 44 -8.91 2.86 -17.03
C LEU A 44 -9.25 1.44 -16.59
N LEU A 45 -10.29 1.28 -15.79
CA LEU A 45 -10.63 -0.01 -15.19
C LEU A 45 -11.68 -0.74 -16.01
N ASN A 46 -11.55 -2.06 -16.11
CA ASN A 46 -12.63 -2.86 -16.64
C ASN A 46 -13.70 -3.03 -15.55
N GLU A 47 -14.80 -3.74 -15.90
CA GLU A 47 -15.93 -3.85 -15.00
C GLU A 47 -15.55 -4.53 -13.70
N GLN A 48 -14.80 -5.63 -13.78
CA GLN A 48 -14.40 -6.36 -12.58
C GLN A 48 -13.48 -5.52 -11.69
N GLU A 49 -12.54 -4.84 -12.30
CA GLU A 49 -11.63 -3.97 -11.57
C GLU A 49 -12.39 -2.82 -10.92
N CYS A 50 -13.34 -2.25 -11.63
CA CYS A 50 -14.12 -1.15 -11.11
C CYS A 50 -14.94 -1.58 -9.90
N GLN A 51 -15.60 -2.75 -9.98
CA GLN A 51 -16.34 -3.26 -8.85
C GLN A 51 -15.46 -3.46 -7.63
N TYR A 52 -14.27 -3.99 -7.85
CA TYR A 52 -13.34 -4.22 -6.76
C TYR A 52 -12.85 -2.90 -6.16
N ALA A 53 -12.42 -1.98 -7.01
CA ALA A 53 -11.83 -0.72 -6.55
C ALA A 53 -12.85 0.18 -5.86
N MET A 54 -14.09 0.16 -6.33
CA MET A 54 -15.12 1.04 -5.79
C MET A 54 -15.83 0.45 -4.57
N ASN A 55 -15.56 -0.80 -4.23
CA ASN A 55 -16.14 -1.42 -3.04
C ASN A 55 -15.60 -0.72 -1.80
N PRO A 56 -16.48 -0.23 -0.90
CA PRO A 56 -16.02 0.49 0.28
C PRO A 56 -15.10 -0.32 1.20
N ALA A 57 -15.17 -1.65 1.12
CA ALA A 57 -14.32 -2.50 1.96
C ALA A 57 -12.91 -2.68 1.40
N THR A 58 -12.66 -2.29 0.16
CA THR A 58 -11.35 -2.43 -0.44
C THR A 58 -10.46 -1.27 -0.01
N HIS A 59 -9.32 -1.58 0.59
CA HIS A 59 -8.44 -0.54 1.11
C HIS A 59 -6.98 -0.95 0.95
N LEU A 60 -6.11 0.03 1.10
CA LEU A 60 -4.67 -0.17 1.20
C LEU A 60 -4.28 -0.16 2.66
N ASP A 61 -3.36 -1.05 3.05
CA ASP A 61 -2.91 -1.06 4.44
C ASP A 61 -2.24 0.25 4.81
N PHE A 62 -1.35 0.75 3.95
CA PHE A 62 -0.69 2.03 4.16
C PHE A 62 -0.57 2.76 2.83
N LEU A 63 -0.72 4.07 2.89
CA LEU A 63 -0.47 4.92 1.73
C LEU A 63 0.41 6.08 2.17
N ILE A 64 1.58 6.20 1.54
CA ILE A 64 2.46 7.34 1.73
C ILE A 64 2.15 8.33 0.60
N TYR A 65 1.94 9.57 0.96
CA TYR A 65 1.52 10.58 -0.01
C TYR A 65 2.22 11.90 0.28
N ASN A 66 2.23 12.77 -0.72
CA ASN A 66 2.80 14.10 -0.58
C ASN A 66 1.79 14.97 0.18
N ARG A 67 2.24 15.56 1.29
CA ARG A 67 1.36 16.32 2.17
C ARG A 67 0.78 17.53 1.48
N ILE A 68 1.55 18.18 0.64
CA ILE A 68 1.14 19.43 0.01
C ILE A 68 0.19 19.18 -1.14
N GLY A 69 0.60 18.36 -2.10
CA GLY A 69 -0.22 18.11 -3.29
C GLY A 69 -1.17 16.94 -3.16
N LYS A 70 -1.08 16.17 -2.07
CA LYS A 70 -1.91 14.99 -1.84
C LYS A 70 -1.72 13.90 -2.87
N LYS A 71 -0.59 13.92 -3.56
CA LYS A 71 -0.31 12.91 -4.57
C LYS A 71 0.22 11.64 -3.92
N PRO A 72 -0.30 10.46 -4.29
CA PRO A 72 0.21 9.21 -3.73
C PRO A 72 1.64 8.97 -4.18
N VAL A 73 2.45 8.44 -3.28
CA VAL A 73 3.86 8.18 -3.54
C VAL A 73 4.16 6.69 -3.49
N LEU A 74 3.63 5.98 -2.50
CA LEU A 74 3.93 4.57 -2.32
C LEU A 74 2.82 3.92 -1.51
N ALA A 75 2.25 2.84 -2.04
CA ALA A 75 1.30 2.02 -1.29
C ALA A 75 2.03 0.81 -0.73
N ILE A 76 1.66 0.42 0.48
CA ILE A 76 2.29 -0.71 1.16
C ILE A 76 1.20 -1.64 1.66
N GLU A 77 1.35 -2.94 1.37
CA GLU A 77 0.44 -3.98 1.82
C GLU A 77 1.21 -4.98 2.68
N VAL A 78 0.58 -5.41 3.75
CA VAL A 78 1.14 -6.43 4.63
C VAL A 78 0.34 -7.71 4.41
N ASP A 79 0.93 -8.65 3.70
CA ASP A 79 0.24 -9.88 3.34
C ASP A 79 0.29 -10.85 4.50
N GLY A 80 -0.84 -11.52 4.74
CA GLY A 80 -0.90 -12.53 5.78
C GLY A 80 -0.03 -13.72 5.42
N TYR A 81 0.55 -14.31 6.45
CA TYR A 81 1.48 -15.39 6.24
C TYR A 81 0.81 -16.65 5.73
N GLU A 82 -0.41 -16.91 6.19
CA GLU A 82 -1.08 -18.17 5.94
C GLU A 82 -1.97 -18.21 4.73
N TYR A 83 -2.44 -17.10 4.23
CA TYR A 83 -3.56 -17.17 3.32
C TYR A 83 -3.18 -17.32 1.86
N HIS A 84 -1.96 -16.98 1.51
CA HIS A 84 -1.64 -16.75 0.11
C HIS A 84 -1.53 -17.98 -0.75
N LYS A 85 -1.48 -19.16 -0.18
CA LYS A 85 -1.24 -20.35 -0.99
C LYS A 85 -2.50 -20.96 -1.54
N GLU A 86 -3.45 -21.23 -0.66
CA GLU A 86 -4.65 -21.96 -1.02
C GLU A 86 -5.86 -21.08 -1.21
N ASP A 87 -5.77 -19.82 -0.80
CA ASP A 87 -6.91 -18.93 -0.93
C ASP A 87 -6.91 -18.29 -2.31
N THR A 88 -7.55 -18.95 -3.27
CA THR A 88 -7.59 -18.46 -4.64
C THR A 88 -8.37 -17.16 -4.77
N ILE A 89 -9.36 -16.93 -3.89
CA ILE A 89 -10.10 -15.68 -3.91
C ILE A 89 -9.19 -14.53 -3.51
N GLN A 90 -8.42 -14.71 -2.44
CA GLN A 90 -7.50 -13.67 -2.01
C GLN A 90 -6.42 -13.43 -3.06
N ALA A 91 -5.91 -14.50 -3.67
CA ALA A 91 -4.92 -14.34 -4.73
C ALA A 91 -5.47 -13.55 -5.91
N SER A 92 -6.73 -13.81 -6.26
CA SER A 92 -7.37 -13.06 -7.34
C SER A 92 -7.50 -11.59 -7.00
N ARG A 93 -7.86 -11.29 -5.75
CA ARG A 93 -7.98 -9.90 -5.30
C ARG A 93 -6.63 -9.19 -5.33
N ASP A 94 -5.58 -9.91 -4.94
CA ASP A 94 -4.24 -9.33 -4.95
C ASP A 94 -3.82 -8.99 -6.38
N LEU A 95 -4.15 -9.85 -7.34
CA LEU A 95 -3.84 -9.57 -8.74
C LEU A 95 -4.61 -8.37 -9.25
N LEU A 96 -5.88 -8.26 -8.88
CA LEU A 96 -6.67 -7.08 -9.26
C LEU A 96 -6.04 -5.81 -8.70
N LYS A 97 -5.68 -5.83 -7.43
CA LYS A 97 -5.07 -4.66 -6.80
C LYS A 97 -3.75 -4.31 -7.47
N ASN A 98 -2.92 -5.32 -7.72
CA ASN A 98 -1.64 -5.08 -8.39
C ASN A 98 -1.84 -4.40 -9.73
N HIS A 99 -2.78 -4.90 -10.53
CA HIS A 99 -3.03 -4.35 -11.86
C HIS A 99 -3.57 -2.93 -11.79
N ILE A 100 -4.49 -2.68 -10.86
CA ILE A 100 -5.04 -1.34 -10.68
C ILE A 100 -3.96 -0.34 -10.32
N MET A 101 -3.09 -0.70 -9.36
CA MET A 101 -2.03 0.20 -8.96
C MET A 101 -1.07 0.46 -10.12
N GLU A 102 -0.81 -0.54 -10.93
CA GLU A 102 0.04 -0.38 -12.10
C GLU A 102 -0.58 0.56 -13.11
N LEU A 103 -1.88 0.40 -13.38
CA LEU A 103 -2.57 1.25 -14.34
C LEU A 103 -2.52 2.72 -13.93
N TYR A 104 -2.61 2.99 -12.65
CA TYR A 104 -2.60 4.36 -12.14
C TYR A 104 -1.21 4.82 -11.70
N GLU A 105 -0.20 4.00 -11.99
CA GLU A 105 1.20 4.34 -11.78
C GLU A 105 1.52 4.67 -10.33
N ILE A 106 0.94 3.89 -9.42
CA ILE A 106 1.20 4.03 -7.99
C ILE A 106 2.04 2.83 -7.57
N PRO A 107 3.29 3.05 -7.15
CA PRO A 107 4.13 1.93 -6.71
C PRO A 107 3.50 1.20 -5.54
N LEU A 108 3.58 -0.13 -5.56
CA LEU A 108 3.00 -0.98 -4.53
C LEU A 108 4.08 -1.92 -4.00
N LEU A 109 4.26 -1.91 -2.70
CA LEU A 109 5.23 -2.75 -2.02
C LEU A 109 4.49 -3.71 -1.10
N ARG A 110 4.79 -5.00 -1.19
CA ARG A 110 4.14 -6.02 -0.37
C ARG A 110 5.14 -6.67 0.56
N PHE A 111 4.75 -6.79 1.82
CA PHE A 111 5.56 -7.46 2.84
C PHE A 111 4.80 -8.63 3.43
N MET A 112 5.51 -9.70 3.74
CA MET A 112 4.94 -10.78 4.52
C MET A 112 5.10 -10.45 6.00
N THR A 113 4.22 -11.01 6.82
CA THR A 113 4.23 -10.68 8.26
C THR A 113 5.53 -11.09 8.95
N ASN A 114 6.23 -12.06 8.37
CA ASN A 114 7.50 -12.51 8.94
C ASN A 114 8.70 -12.05 8.12
N GLY A 115 8.52 -11.05 7.27
CA GLY A 115 9.62 -10.57 6.43
C GLY A 115 10.61 -9.73 7.18
N SER A 116 11.72 -9.44 6.53
CA SER A 116 12.77 -8.59 7.06
C SER A 116 13.29 -7.66 5.96
N GLY A 117 14.12 -6.70 6.34
CA GLY A 117 14.67 -5.76 5.39
C GLY A 117 13.64 -4.76 4.89
N GLU A 118 12.59 -4.54 5.67
CA GLU A 118 11.50 -3.68 5.23
C GLU A 118 11.90 -2.21 5.18
N ARG A 119 12.69 -1.76 6.15
CA ARG A 119 13.14 -0.37 6.16
C ARG A 119 13.92 -0.06 4.90
N GLU A 120 14.83 -0.93 4.52
CA GLU A 120 15.66 -0.72 3.34
C GLU A 120 14.82 -0.67 2.08
N LYS A 121 13.82 -1.53 1.98
CA LYS A 121 12.97 -1.55 0.79
C LYS A 121 12.10 -0.29 0.71
N ILE A 122 11.58 0.16 1.83
CA ILE A 122 10.78 1.39 1.84
C ILE A 122 11.64 2.58 1.45
N VAL A 123 12.83 2.68 2.04
CA VAL A 123 13.74 3.79 1.73
C VAL A 123 14.12 3.76 0.25
N GLU A 124 14.42 2.59 -0.28
CA GLU A 124 14.77 2.47 -1.69
C GLU A 124 13.65 2.98 -2.59
N MET A 125 12.41 2.60 -2.29
CA MET A 125 11.28 3.03 -3.09
C MET A 125 11.02 4.52 -2.95
N LEU A 126 11.15 5.05 -1.75
CA LEU A 126 10.95 6.48 -1.54
C LEU A 126 12.03 7.31 -2.22
N ASP A 127 13.25 6.82 -2.22
CA ASP A 127 14.34 7.54 -2.86
C ASP A 127 14.13 7.65 -4.37
N LYS A 128 13.55 6.62 -4.97
CA LYS A 128 13.21 6.70 -6.40
C LYS A 128 12.16 7.75 -6.67
N SER A 129 11.26 7.95 -5.72
CA SER A 129 10.15 8.87 -5.90
C SER A 129 10.54 10.32 -5.68
N VAL A 130 11.42 10.60 -4.73
CA VAL A 130 11.80 11.96 -4.40
C VAL A 130 13.14 12.35 -5.02
N GLY A 131 13.87 11.39 -5.53
CA GLY A 131 15.14 11.64 -6.19
C GLY A 131 14.94 12.18 -7.57
#